data_a31e3c714a860f69cefcf6e73d026ed3
#
_entry.id   a31e3c714a860f69cefcf6e73d026ed3
#
_cell.length_a   1.000
_cell.length_b   1.000
_cell.length_c   1.000
_cell.angle_alpha   90.00
_cell.angle_beta   90.00
_cell.angle_gamma   90.00
#
_symmetry.space_group_name_H-M   'P 1'
#
loop_
_entity.id
_entity.type
_entity.pdbx_description
1 polymer ?
#
loop_
_entity_poly.entity_id
_entity_poly.type
_entity_poly.pdbx_seq_one_letter_code
_entity_poly.pdbx_strand_id
1 'polypeptide(L)'
;MTRKTLLLIACLMGYATAVFSQTLNRSVWMKGLSDEIPVCQLTIPATHDSGALLGGEALQTQDITIREQLEIGVRGFDIRLQACENGKLGVYHSVQFQEIYWETDVLPAFIEFLKKNPSEMLFVSLKKEGGESEAYRRLAAASLNDQALAPYVLKDFKNDMTLGEARGKIIFMHRDRILKEYLGAQCN
;
A
#
# COMPACT_ATOMS: atom_id res chain seq x y z
N MET A 1 -30.09 32.73 -34.82
CA MET A 1 -28.77 32.53 -34.16
C MET A 1 -27.70 32.94 -35.14
N THR A 2 -26.84 33.89 -34.81
CA THR A 2 -25.81 34.38 -35.74
C THR A 2 -24.63 33.42 -35.78
N ARG A 3 -23.90 33.39 -36.92
CA ARG A 3 -22.73 32.56 -37.15
C ARG A 3 -21.66 32.70 -36.03
N LYS A 4 -21.57 33.89 -35.42
CA LYS A 4 -20.69 34.20 -34.27
C LYS A 4 -21.14 33.50 -32.98
N THR A 5 -22.47 33.40 -32.73
CA THR A 5 -23.02 32.70 -31.56
C THR A 5 -22.81 31.20 -31.63
N LEU A 6 -22.88 30.61 -32.83
CA LEU A 6 -22.61 29.19 -33.06
C LEU A 6 -21.13 28.83 -32.81
N LEU A 7 -20.20 29.71 -33.24
CA LEU A 7 -18.75 29.53 -33.00
C LEU A 7 -18.40 29.64 -31.52
N LEU A 8 -19.05 30.52 -30.74
CA LEU A 8 -18.81 30.66 -29.31
C LEU A 8 -19.29 29.43 -28.54
N ILE A 9 -20.45 28.86 -28.92
CA ILE A 9 -20.97 27.63 -28.28
C ILE A 9 -20.09 26.44 -28.62
N ALA A 10 -19.58 26.32 -29.84
CA ALA A 10 -18.67 25.26 -30.25
C ALA A 10 -17.32 25.34 -29.51
N CYS A 11 -16.77 26.54 -29.28
CA CYS A 11 -15.56 26.74 -28.47
C CYS A 11 -15.78 26.40 -27.00
N LEU A 12 -16.93 26.76 -26.40
CA LEU A 12 -17.26 26.43 -25.02
C LEU A 12 -17.47 24.93 -24.80
N MET A 13 -18.10 24.23 -25.76
CA MET A 13 -18.22 22.77 -25.69
C MET A 13 -16.87 22.07 -25.90
N GLY A 14 -15.99 22.58 -26.75
CA GLY A 14 -14.63 22.05 -26.92
C GLY A 14 -13.77 22.20 -25.66
N TYR A 15 -13.91 23.30 -24.94
CA TYR A 15 -13.21 23.53 -23.66
C TYR A 15 -13.75 22.61 -22.54
N ALA A 16 -15.05 22.37 -22.46
CA ALA A 16 -15.66 21.49 -21.48
C ALA A 16 -15.22 20.04 -21.66
N THR A 17 -15.06 19.55 -22.90
CA THR A 17 -14.58 18.19 -23.17
C THR A 17 -13.07 18.01 -22.89
N ALA A 18 -12.26 19.05 -23.06
CA ALA A 18 -10.83 19.01 -22.77
C ALA A 18 -10.54 18.94 -21.25
N VAL A 19 -11.42 19.51 -20.41
CA VAL A 19 -11.25 19.49 -18.95
C VAL A 19 -11.64 18.12 -18.33
N PHE A 20 -12.50 17.32 -18.99
CA PHE A 20 -12.93 16.00 -18.51
C PHE A 20 -12.04 14.84 -18.94
N SER A 21 -11.01 15.07 -19.75
CA SER A 21 -10.10 14.02 -20.24
C SER A 21 -8.74 14.00 -19.55
N GLN A 22 -8.65 14.38 -18.29
CA GLN A 22 -7.50 13.96 -17.49
C GLN A 22 -7.72 12.50 -17.12
N THR A 23 -7.09 11.59 -17.85
CA THR A 23 -6.97 10.19 -17.44
C THR A 23 -6.35 10.17 -16.05
N LEU A 24 -7.15 9.76 -15.06
CA LEU A 24 -6.67 9.63 -13.69
C LEU A 24 -5.46 8.66 -13.70
N ASN A 25 -4.28 9.19 -13.44
CA ASN A 25 -3.11 8.32 -13.28
C ASN A 25 -3.25 7.57 -11.95
N ARG A 26 -3.67 6.30 -12.03
CA ARG A 26 -3.95 5.47 -10.87
C ARG A 26 -2.75 5.29 -9.96
N SER A 27 -1.53 5.28 -10.52
CA SER A 27 -0.31 5.10 -9.72
C SER A 27 0.05 6.33 -8.86
N VAL A 28 -0.60 7.48 -9.07
CA VAL A 28 -0.36 8.71 -8.31
C VAL A 28 -1.68 9.44 -7.98
N TRP A 29 -2.74 8.67 -7.68
CA TRP A 29 -4.07 9.26 -7.49
C TRP A 29 -4.18 10.17 -6.27
N MET A 30 -3.36 9.95 -5.22
CA MET A 30 -3.33 10.82 -4.04
C MET A 30 -2.72 12.19 -4.34
N LYS A 31 -1.95 12.35 -5.43
CA LYS A 31 -1.35 13.63 -5.83
C LYS A 31 -2.39 14.74 -6.03
N GLY A 32 -3.60 14.38 -6.47
CA GLY A 32 -4.70 15.32 -6.68
C GLY A 32 -5.49 15.69 -5.42
N LEU A 33 -5.19 15.08 -4.27
CA LEU A 33 -5.87 15.33 -3.01
C LEU A 33 -5.16 16.44 -2.21
N SER A 34 -5.95 17.20 -1.41
CA SER A 34 -5.40 18.19 -0.49
C SER A 34 -4.59 17.54 0.63
N ASP A 35 -3.50 18.17 1.03
CA ASP A 35 -2.67 17.74 2.15
C ASP A 35 -3.41 17.83 3.50
N GLU A 36 -4.43 18.67 3.61
CA GLU A 36 -5.22 18.91 4.83
C GLU A 36 -6.27 17.82 5.11
N ILE A 37 -6.50 16.88 4.17
CA ILE A 37 -7.50 15.83 4.36
C ILE A 37 -7.00 14.88 5.46
N PRO A 38 -7.77 14.65 6.53
CA PRO A 38 -7.46 13.63 7.52
C PRO A 38 -7.39 12.24 6.89
N VAL A 39 -6.33 11.47 7.18
CA VAL A 39 -6.15 10.12 6.63
C VAL A 39 -7.36 9.22 6.93
N CYS A 40 -8.00 9.37 8.09
CA CYS A 40 -9.18 8.61 8.46
C CYS A 40 -10.44 8.89 7.60
N GLN A 41 -10.45 9.96 6.80
CA GLN A 41 -11.54 10.28 5.86
C GLN A 41 -11.31 9.72 4.45
N LEU A 42 -10.15 9.11 4.19
CA LEU A 42 -9.85 8.52 2.90
C LEU A 42 -10.48 7.13 2.75
N THR A 43 -11.10 6.89 1.60
CA THR A 43 -11.43 5.53 1.16
C THR A 43 -10.28 5.01 0.31
N ILE A 44 -9.58 4.00 0.80
CA ILE A 44 -8.33 3.51 0.20
C ILE A 44 -8.57 2.14 -0.42
N PRO A 45 -8.27 1.94 -1.72
CA PRO A 45 -8.29 0.62 -2.33
C PRO A 45 -7.32 -0.31 -1.62
N ALA A 46 -7.80 -1.46 -1.18
CA ALA A 46 -7.02 -2.45 -0.45
C ALA A 46 -7.26 -3.86 -0.97
N THR A 47 -6.27 -4.74 -0.79
CA THR A 47 -6.35 -6.14 -1.16
C THR A 47 -6.20 -7.05 0.06
N HIS A 48 -6.90 -8.18 0.03
CA HIS A 48 -6.84 -9.24 1.05
C HIS A 48 -5.78 -10.26 0.64
N ASP A 49 -4.95 -10.72 1.60
CA ASP A 49 -3.84 -11.65 1.30
C ASP A 49 -3.05 -11.21 0.07
N SER A 50 -2.54 -9.99 0.11
CA SER A 50 -2.08 -9.22 -1.07
C SER A 50 -0.97 -9.91 -1.88
N GLY A 51 -0.23 -10.84 -1.29
CA GLY A 51 0.82 -11.62 -1.97
C GLY A 51 0.39 -13.00 -2.43
N ALA A 52 -0.88 -13.41 -2.25
CA ALA A 52 -1.31 -14.78 -2.49
C ALA A 52 -1.67 -15.04 -3.96
N LEU A 53 -0.65 -15.31 -4.77
CA LEU A 53 -0.74 -15.61 -6.21
C LEU A 53 -0.80 -17.12 -6.50
N LEU A 54 -0.46 -17.98 -5.52
CA LEU A 54 -0.36 -19.41 -5.67
C LEU A 54 -1.35 -20.13 -4.74
N GLY A 55 -1.75 -21.34 -5.12
CA GLY A 55 -2.60 -22.21 -4.32
C GLY A 55 -3.97 -22.51 -4.93
N GLY A 56 -4.18 -22.13 -6.21
CA GLY A 56 -5.40 -22.43 -6.98
C GLY A 56 -6.66 -21.83 -6.35
N GLU A 57 -7.82 -22.37 -6.67
CA GLU A 57 -9.14 -21.83 -6.26
C GLU A 57 -9.31 -21.69 -4.75
N ALA A 58 -8.59 -22.47 -3.93
CA ALA A 58 -8.77 -22.48 -2.48
C ALA A 58 -7.90 -21.41 -1.75
N LEU A 59 -6.72 -21.06 -2.28
CA LEU A 59 -5.73 -20.25 -1.57
C LEU A 59 -5.19 -19.09 -2.40
N GLN A 60 -5.48 -19.00 -3.68
CA GLN A 60 -5.15 -17.85 -4.50
C GLN A 60 -6.20 -16.76 -4.29
N THR A 61 -5.76 -15.56 -3.88
CA THR A 61 -6.64 -14.40 -3.67
C THR A 61 -6.32 -13.25 -4.61
N GLN A 62 -5.20 -13.31 -5.31
CA GLN A 62 -4.72 -12.26 -6.20
C GLN A 62 -4.29 -12.85 -7.55
N ASP A 63 -4.49 -12.07 -8.62
CA ASP A 63 -4.07 -12.44 -9.99
C ASP A 63 -2.87 -11.61 -10.46
N ILE A 64 -2.51 -10.57 -9.71
CA ILE A 64 -1.43 -9.64 -10.04
C ILE A 64 -0.50 -9.42 -8.85
N THR A 65 0.77 -9.17 -9.15
CA THR A 65 1.82 -8.94 -8.16
C THR A 65 1.58 -7.68 -7.32
N ILE A 66 2.24 -7.57 -6.16
CA ILE A 66 2.20 -6.36 -5.33
C ILE A 66 2.64 -5.11 -6.12
N ARG A 67 3.62 -5.24 -7.02
CA ARG A 67 4.06 -4.11 -7.88
C ARG A 67 2.95 -3.66 -8.83
N GLU A 68 2.28 -4.58 -9.47
CA GLU A 68 1.14 -4.28 -10.35
C GLU A 68 -0.04 -3.71 -9.57
N GLN A 69 -0.33 -4.23 -8.37
CA GLN A 69 -1.35 -3.68 -7.48
C GLN A 69 -1.06 -2.20 -7.13
N LEU A 70 0.18 -1.83 -6.81
CA LEU A 70 0.59 -0.45 -6.58
C LEU A 70 0.34 0.44 -7.81
N GLU A 71 0.68 -0.04 -9.00
CA GLU A 71 0.50 0.73 -10.26
C GLU A 71 -0.98 0.93 -10.63
N ILE A 72 -1.87 -0.01 -10.30
CA ILE A 72 -3.31 0.17 -10.54
C ILE A 72 -4.03 0.95 -9.44
N GLY A 73 -3.33 1.38 -8.39
CA GLY A 73 -3.86 2.28 -7.37
C GLY A 73 -4.15 1.68 -6.00
N VAL A 74 -3.82 0.42 -5.75
CA VAL A 74 -3.92 -0.19 -4.41
C VAL A 74 -2.95 0.50 -3.46
N ARG A 75 -3.41 0.82 -2.26
CA ARG A 75 -2.62 1.47 -1.20
C ARG A 75 -2.76 0.79 0.17
N GLY A 76 -3.67 -0.17 0.30
CA GLY A 76 -3.81 -1.02 1.48
C GLY A 76 -3.42 -2.46 1.17
N PHE A 77 -2.54 -3.06 1.99
CA PHE A 77 -2.00 -4.40 1.78
C PHE A 77 -2.13 -5.24 3.03
N ASP A 78 -2.67 -6.45 2.90
CA ASP A 78 -2.69 -7.49 3.94
C ASP A 78 -1.55 -8.48 3.67
N ILE A 79 -0.45 -8.33 4.39
CA ILE A 79 0.75 -9.15 4.23
C ILE A 79 0.85 -10.16 5.37
N ARG A 80 0.86 -11.42 5.02
CA ARG A 80 0.93 -12.53 5.96
C ARG A 80 2.26 -13.26 5.84
N LEU A 81 2.95 -13.38 6.95
CA LEU A 81 4.35 -13.78 6.99
C LEU A 81 4.58 -14.98 7.91
N GLN A 82 5.52 -15.82 7.52
CA GLN A 82 6.04 -16.91 8.32
C GLN A 82 7.56 -16.91 8.28
N ALA A 83 8.20 -17.17 9.42
CA ALA A 83 9.65 -17.38 9.48
C ALA A 83 10.02 -18.69 8.78
N CYS A 84 10.93 -18.60 7.81
CA CYS A 84 11.45 -19.73 7.06
C CYS A 84 12.81 -20.21 7.62
N GLU A 85 13.18 -21.47 7.32
CA GLU A 85 14.45 -22.07 7.76
C GLU A 85 15.69 -21.33 7.24
N ASN A 86 15.56 -20.65 6.09
CA ASN A 86 16.62 -19.80 5.51
C ASN A 86 16.82 -18.45 6.22
N GLY A 87 16.12 -18.22 7.33
CA GLY A 87 16.22 -16.99 8.12
C GLY A 87 15.53 -15.78 7.54
N LYS A 88 14.62 -15.95 6.57
CA LYS A 88 13.79 -14.89 5.98
C LYS A 88 12.32 -15.03 6.36
N LEU A 89 11.56 -13.96 6.15
CA LEU A 89 10.11 -13.97 6.26
C LEU A 89 9.49 -14.28 4.90
N GLY A 90 8.96 -15.49 4.73
CA GLY A 90 8.19 -15.88 3.55
C GLY A 90 6.77 -15.33 3.61
N VAL A 91 6.21 -14.97 2.46
CA VAL A 91 4.78 -14.67 2.33
C VAL A 91 4.01 -15.99 2.23
N TYR A 92 2.98 -16.12 3.05
CA TYR A 92 2.15 -17.33 3.11
C TYR A 92 0.67 -16.98 3.09
N HIS A 93 -0.12 -17.87 2.51
CA HIS A 93 -1.55 -17.95 2.78
C HIS A 93 -1.87 -19.35 3.30
N SER A 94 -2.26 -19.42 4.56
CA SER A 94 -2.38 -20.69 5.29
C SER A 94 -1.07 -21.49 5.21
N VAL A 95 -1.09 -22.68 4.62
CA VAL A 95 0.08 -23.56 4.44
C VAL A 95 0.85 -23.31 3.14
N GLN A 96 0.29 -22.50 2.22
CA GLN A 96 0.87 -22.25 0.90
C GLN A 96 1.91 -21.13 0.96
N PHE A 97 3.18 -21.48 0.72
CA PHE A 97 4.23 -20.51 0.45
C PHE A 97 4.02 -19.84 -0.91
N GLN A 98 4.16 -18.52 -0.96
CA GLN A 98 3.90 -17.74 -2.17
C GLN A 98 5.15 -17.46 -3.02
N GLU A 99 6.27 -18.16 -2.73
CA GLU A 99 7.56 -18.05 -3.43
C GLU A 99 8.18 -16.65 -3.44
N ILE A 100 7.69 -15.75 -2.60
CA ILE A 100 8.23 -14.41 -2.36
C ILE A 100 8.52 -14.20 -0.87
N TYR A 101 9.48 -13.33 -0.61
CA TYR A 101 9.92 -12.98 0.74
C TYR A 101 9.69 -11.50 1.03
N TRP A 102 9.46 -11.21 2.29
CA TRP A 102 9.26 -9.84 2.76
C TRP A 102 10.46 -8.95 2.45
N GLU A 103 11.67 -9.40 2.79
CA GLU A 103 12.89 -8.60 2.73
C GLU A 103 13.37 -8.35 1.29
N THR A 104 13.16 -9.29 0.37
CA THR A 104 13.72 -9.22 -0.99
C THR A 104 12.71 -8.84 -2.06
N ASP A 105 11.42 -9.04 -1.80
CA ASP A 105 10.39 -8.87 -2.83
C ASP A 105 9.36 -7.81 -2.44
N VAL A 106 8.76 -7.93 -1.24
CA VAL A 106 7.62 -7.09 -0.83
C VAL A 106 8.08 -5.71 -0.38
N LEU A 107 8.98 -5.66 0.61
CA LEU A 107 9.45 -4.40 1.18
C LEU A 107 10.18 -3.51 0.17
N PRO A 108 11.08 -4.04 -0.68
CA PRO A 108 11.66 -3.25 -1.76
C PRO A 108 10.64 -2.69 -2.74
N ALA A 109 9.58 -3.45 -3.08
CA ALA A 109 8.52 -2.97 -3.95
C ALA A 109 7.82 -1.73 -3.37
N PHE A 110 7.50 -1.72 -2.07
CA PHE A 110 6.91 -0.56 -1.39
C PHE A 110 7.85 0.64 -1.36
N ILE A 111 9.13 0.44 -1.01
CA ILE A 111 10.12 1.51 -0.93
C ILE A 111 10.37 2.13 -2.31
N GLU A 112 10.58 1.32 -3.34
CA GLU A 112 10.79 1.79 -4.72
C GLU A 112 9.58 2.56 -5.25
N PHE A 113 8.37 2.07 -4.94
CA PHE A 113 7.15 2.76 -5.32
C PHE A 113 7.05 4.14 -4.67
N LEU A 114 7.27 4.26 -3.35
CA LEU A 114 7.21 5.54 -2.64
C LEU A 114 8.33 6.50 -3.06
N LYS A 115 9.52 6.00 -3.39
CA LYS A 115 10.60 6.81 -3.97
C LYS A 115 10.18 7.45 -5.30
N LYS A 116 9.52 6.67 -6.15
CA LYS A 116 9.03 7.13 -7.45
C LYS A 116 7.80 8.04 -7.32
N ASN A 117 6.97 7.79 -6.32
CA ASN A 117 5.65 8.42 -6.14
C ASN A 117 5.52 9.02 -4.72
N PRO A 118 6.25 10.09 -4.39
CA PRO A 118 6.30 10.64 -3.02
C PRO A 118 4.99 11.31 -2.58
N SER A 119 4.03 11.49 -3.48
CA SER A 119 2.67 11.96 -3.14
C SER A 119 1.80 10.90 -2.49
N GLU A 120 2.18 9.64 -2.62
CA GLU A 120 1.40 8.50 -2.16
C GLU A 120 1.79 8.10 -0.72
N MET A 121 0.90 7.37 -0.05
CA MET A 121 1.16 6.68 1.20
C MET A 121 0.63 5.25 1.13
N LEU A 122 1.11 4.36 2.00
CA LEU A 122 0.67 2.96 2.05
C LEU A 122 0.20 2.60 3.45
N PHE A 123 -0.88 1.81 3.53
CA PHE A 123 -1.23 1.02 4.70
C PHE A 123 -0.78 -0.42 4.49
N VAL A 124 -0.03 -0.95 5.43
CA VAL A 124 0.45 -2.34 5.37
C VAL A 124 0.10 -3.05 6.67
N SER A 125 -0.88 -3.93 6.59
CA SER A 125 -1.24 -4.83 7.69
C SER A 125 -0.29 -6.01 7.71
N LEU A 126 0.40 -6.22 8.82
CA LEU A 126 1.27 -7.37 9.03
C LEU A 126 0.62 -8.37 9.98
N LYS A 127 0.64 -9.65 9.59
CA LYS A 127 0.13 -10.76 10.38
C LYS A 127 1.08 -11.95 10.31
N LYS A 128 1.32 -12.58 11.46
CA LYS A 128 1.95 -13.91 11.48
C LYS A 128 0.94 -14.94 10.96
N GLU A 129 1.29 -15.66 9.89
CA GLU A 129 0.39 -16.68 9.33
C GLU A 129 0.61 -18.06 9.94
N GLY A 130 1.83 -18.41 10.23
CA GLY A 130 2.17 -19.71 10.79
C GLY A 130 3.58 -19.73 11.38
N GLY A 131 4.09 -20.91 11.66
CA GLY A 131 5.46 -21.13 12.13
C GLY A 131 5.74 -20.65 13.55
N GLU A 132 7.01 -20.64 13.91
CA GLU A 132 7.52 -20.31 15.23
C GLU A 132 7.40 -18.80 15.54
N SER A 133 6.76 -18.46 16.66
CA SER A 133 6.46 -17.07 17.02
C SER A 133 7.69 -16.24 17.34
N GLU A 134 8.68 -16.81 18.01
CA GLU A 134 9.90 -16.07 18.39
C GLU A 134 10.79 -15.82 17.17
N ALA A 135 10.90 -16.77 16.24
CA ALA A 135 11.62 -16.58 14.98
C ALA A 135 10.96 -15.46 14.14
N TYR A 136 9.63 -15.50 14.00
CA TYR A 136 8.88 -14.45 13.32
C TYR A 136 9.12 -13.08 13.97
N ARG A 137 8.93 -12.96 15.29
CA ARG A 137 9.13 -11.71 16.03
C ARG A 137 10.51 -11.13 15.81
N ARG A 138 11.55 -11.95 15.95
CA ARG A 138 12.95 -11.54 15.78
C ARG A 138 13.23 -11.01 14.36
N LEU A 139 12.77 -11.74 13.33
CA LEU A 139 12.99 -11.36 11.93
C LEU A 139 12.18 -10.11 11.56
N ALA A 140 10.91 -10.03 11.96
CA ALA A 140 10.07 -8.88 11.70
C ALA A 140 10.60 -7.62 12.41
N ALA A 141 11.02 -7.73 13.67
CA ALA A 141 11.63 -6.63 14.41
C ALA A 141 12.92 -6.15 13.74
N ALA A 142 13.79 -7.06 13.30
CA ALA A 142 15.02 -6.71 12.58
C ALA A 142 14.71 -5.96 11.29
N SER A 143 13.75 -6.44 10.51
CA SER A 143 13.33 -5.79 9.26
C SER A 143 12.73 -4.40 9.48
N LEU A 144 11.87 -4.23 10.50
CA LEU A 144 11.22 -2.95 10.81
C LEU A 144 12.19 -1.90 11.40
N ASN A 145 13.31 -2.36 11.99
CA ASN A 145 14.38 -1.51 12.50
C ASN A 145 15.49 -1.24 11.47
N ASP A 146 15.37 -1.77 10.24
CA ASP A 146 16.35 -1.52 9.19
C ASP A 146 16.43 -0.01 8.88
N GLN A 147 17.66 0.52 8.85
CA GLN A 147 17.91 1.93 8.58
C GLN A 147 17.44 2.36 7.18
N ALA A 148 17.44 1.46 6.21
CA ALA A 148 16.93 1.73 4.87
C ALA A 148 15.42 1.93 4.85
N LEU A 149 14.69 1.30 5.76
CA LEU A 149 13.24 1.44 5.91
C LEU A 149 12.87 2.70 6.71
N ALA A 150 13.69 3.12 7.67
CA ALA A 150 13.37 4.19 8.61
C ALA A 150 12.80 5.48 7.98
N PRO A 151 13.30 5.98 6.81
CA PRO A 151 12.73 7.16 6.17
C PRO A 151 11.28 6.99 5.68
N TYR A 152 10.85 5.76 5.48
CA TYR A 152 9.53 5.41 4.92
C TYR A 152 8.51 4.98 5.97
N VAL A 153 8.89 4.78 7.22
CA VAL A 153 7.97 4.35 8.29
C VAL A 153 7.37 5.53 9.00
N LEU A 154 6.07 5.55 9.12
CA LEU A 154 5.34 6.44 9.99
C LEU A 154 5.14 5.74 11.35
N LYS A 155 5.94 6.13 12.37
CA LYS A 155 5.94 5.47 13.69
C LYS A 155 4.79 5.93 14.58
N ASP A 156 4.41 7.22 14.50
CA ASP A 156 3.45 7.84 15.40
C ASP A 156 2.15 8.18 14.66
N PHE A 157 1.40 7.14 14.25
CA PHE A 157 0.10 7.33 13.61
C PHE A 157 -0.92 7.90 14.62
N LYS A 158 -1.60 8.99 14.23
CA LYS A 158 -2.70 9.60 14.99
C LYS A 158 -3.96 9.63 14.14
N ASN A 159 -5.13 9.53 14.79
CA ASN A 159 -6.41 9.50 14.08
C ASN A 159 -6.73 10.81 13.32
N ASP A 160 -6.16 11.92 13.74
CA ASP A 160 -6.31 13.25 13.13
C ASP A 160 -5.20 13.61 12.15
N MET A 161 -4.27 12.69 11.90
CA MET A 161 -3.16 12.87 10.96
C MET A 161 -3.65 13.21 9.56
N THR A 162 -3.02 14.20 8.94
CA THR A 162 -3.35 14.63 7.58
C THR A 162 -2.63 13.80 6.51
N LEU A 163 -3.15 13.83 5.29
CA LEU A 163 -2.51 13.19 4.15
C LEU A 163 -1.11 13.76 3.90
N GLY A 164 -0.93 15.08 4.08
CA GLY A 164 0.38 15.74 3.92
C GLY A 164 1.44 15.17 4.85
N GLU A 165 1.09 14.87 6.12
CA GLU A 165 1.99 14.25 7.09
C GLU A 165 2.32 12.78 6.74
N ALA A 166 1.39 12.08 6.07
CA ALA A 166 1.53 10.67 5.72
C ALA A 166 2.20 10.41 4.35
N ARG A 167 2.30 11.44 3.48
CA ARG A 167 2.89 11.26 2.14
C ARG A 167 4.31 10.71 2.19
N GLY A 168 4.62 9.82 1.27
CA GLY A 168 5.90 9.12 1.18
C GLY A 168 6.13 8.08 2.28
N LYS A 169 5.09 7.74 3.08
CA LYS A 169 5.22 6.86 4.25
C LYS A 169 4.41 5.59 4.11
N ILE A 170 4.86 4.58 4.85
CA ILE A 170 4.16 3.34 5.14
C ILE A 170 3.63 3.44 6.57
N ILE A 171 2.33 3.26 6.73
CA ILE A 171 1.66 3.11 8.01
C ILE A 171 1.49 1.62 8.24
N PHE A 172 2.32 1.05 9.11
CA PHE A 172 2.18 -0.34 9.47
C PHE A 172 1.08 -0.54 10.50
N MET A 173 0.23 -1.53 10.25
CA MET A 173 -0.79 -2.01 11.17
C MET A 173 -0.47 -3.45 11.53
N HIS A 174 -0.45 -3.76 12.83
CA HIS A 174 -0.24 -5.14 13.26
C HIS A 174 -1.55 -5.76 13.75
N ARG A 175 -1.79 -7.00 13.36
CA ARG A 175 -2.97 -7.80 13.74
C ARG A 175 -2.70 -8.76 14.89
N ASP A 176 -1.45 -8.85 15.29
CA ASP A 176 -1.02 -9.65 16.44
C ASP A 176 -0.25 -8.77 17.45
N ARG A 177 -0.17 -9.20 18.70
CA ARG A 177 0.50 -8.43 19.76
C ARG A 177 2.03 -8.51 19.69
N ILE A 178 2.57 -9.35 18.83
CA ILE A 178 4.01 -9.65 18.76
C ILE A 178 4.80 -8.44 18.30
N LEU A 179 4.22 -7.63 17.41
CA LEU A 179 4.87 -6.45 16.82
C LEU A 179 4.41 -5.12 17.44
N LYS A 180 3.67 -5.15 18.55
CA LYS A 180 3.09 -3.96 19.18
C LYS A 180 4.11 -2.84 19.46
N GLU A 181 5.34 -3.19 19.79
CA GLU A 181 6.40 -2.24 20.12
C GLU A 181 7.00 -1.51 18.88
N TYR A 182 6.74 -2.03 17.69
CA TYR A 182 7.41 -1.60 16.47
C TYR A 182 6.50 -0.85 15.49
N LEU A 183 5.18 -0.88 15.69
CA LEU A 183 4.22 -0.45 14.69
C LEU A 183 3.27 0.63 15.21
N GLY A 184 2.98 1.62 14.35
CA GLY A 184 2.27 2.83 14.70
C GLY A 184 0.76 2.69 14.90
N ALA A 185 0.10 1.73 14.26
CA ALA A 185 -1.34 1.53 14.34
C ALA A 185 -1.69 0.11 14.75
N GLN A 186 -2.62 -0.03 15.68
CA GLN A 186 -3.16 -1.33 16.11
C GLN A 186 -4.55 -1.52 15.52
N CYS A 187 -4.79 -2.65 14.83
CA CYS A 187 -6.14 -3.11 14.52
C CYS A 187 -6.67 -3.93 15.71
N ASN A 188 -7.76 -3.48 16.31
CA ASN A 188 -8.50 -4.23 17.32
C ASN A 188 -9.48 -5.20 16.65
#